data_0d9c0899f40856feca5764ae003cf2d2
#
_entry.id   0d9c0899f40856feca5764ae003cf2d2
#
_cell.length_a   1.000
_cell.length_b   1.000
_cell.length_c   1.000
_cell.angle_alpha   90.00
_cell.angle_beta   90.00
_cell.angle_gamma   90.00
#
_symmetry.space_group_name_H-M   'P 1'
#
loop_
_entity.id
_entity.type
_entity.pdbx_description
1 polymer ?
#
loop_
_entity_poly.entity_id
_entity_poly.type
_entity_poly.pdbx_seq_one_letter_code
_entity_poly.pdbx_strand_id
1 'polypeptide(L)'
;GSEMCIRDSHLIKQLSEKAKDTEWLFEYSPESFTGTELEYAAEVCDEVVEILKESTSEKVIINLPATVEMSTANIYGDQIEWMNENLKNREKISISLHPHNDRGTAVAATEFGLMAGADRVEGTLFGNGERTGNVDIVTLALNMFSQGIDPKLDFSQINHIMREVEFCNQLPVHPRHPYAGDLVFTAFSGSHQDAIKKGLHALRNSNNPLWEVPYLPIDPADVGRTYAVSYTHLTLPTTYGV
;
A
#
# COMPACT_ATOMS: atom_id res chain seq x y z
N GLY A 1 -29.44 -6.57 -6.40
CA GLY A 1 -28.08 -6.03 -6.49
C GLY A 1 -27.38 -6.41 -7.78
N SER A 2 -27.17 -7.71 -8.05
CA SER A 2 -26.44 -8.20 -9.24
C SER A 2 -27.06 -7.78 -10.56
N GLU A 3 -28.38 -7.87 -10.72
CA GLU A 3 -29.09 -7.45 -11.93
C GLU A 3 -28.83 -5.98 -12.30
N MET A 4 -28.67 -5.12 -11.31
CA MET A 4 -28.35 -3.69 -11.52
C MET A 4 -26.93 -3.55 -12.07
N CYS A 5 -25.94 -4.21 -11.49
CA CYS A 5 -24.55 -4.17 -11.93
C CYS A 5 -24.40 -4.69 -13.37
N ILE A 6 -25.08 -5.80 -13.70
CA ILE A 6 -25.10 -6.39 -15.04
C ILE A 6 -25.72 -5.41 -16.05
N ARG A 7 -26.89 -4.85 -15.73
CA ARG A 7 -27.56 -3.85 -16.58
C ARG A 7 -26.67 -2.61 -16.80
N ASP A 8 -26.04 -2.11 -15.75
CA ASP A 8 -25.19 -0.93 -15.85
C ASP A 8 -23.92 -1.24 -16.67
N SER A 9 -23.35 -2.44 -16.57
CA SER A 9 -22.25 -2.88 -17.44
C SER A 9 -22.63 -2.90 -18.91
N HIS A 10 -23.82 -3.36 -19.27
CA HIS A 10 -24.34 -3.28 -20.63
C HIS A 10 -24.50 -1.82 -21.11
N LEU A 11 -24.99 -0.93 -20.24
CA LEU A 11 -25.12 0.48 -20.59
C LEU A 11 -23.75 1.14 -20.79
N ILE A 12 -22.78 0.87 -19.91
CA ILE A 12 -21.40 1.36 -20.01
C ILE A 12 -20.78 0.90 -21.33
N LYS A 13 -20.92 -0.38 -21.68
CA LYS A 13 -20.48 -0.94 -22.97
C LYS A 13 -21.05 -0.16 -24.14
N GLN A 14 -22.37 0.03 -24.18
CA GLN A 14 -23.05 0.76 -25.26
C GLN A 14 -22.59 2.21 -25.37
N LEU A 15 -22.30 2.88 -24.24
CA LEU A 15 -21.83 4.26 -24.24
C LEU A 15 -20.37 4.39 -24.66
N SER A 16 -19.51 3.47 -24.22
CA SER A 16 -18.10 3.45 -24.59
C SER A 16 -17.91 3.21 -26.10
N GLU A 17 -18.70 2.33 -26.70
CA GLU A 17 -18.69 2.05 -28.15
C GLU A 17 -19.04 3.28 -29.01
N LYS A 18 -19.74 4.28 -28.44
CA LYS A 18 -20.06 5.54 -29.13
C LYS A 18 -18.90 6.53 -29.14
N ALA A 19 -18.01 6.47 -28.16
CA ALA A 19 -16.87 7.36 -28.01
C ALA A 19 -15.60 6.70 -28.58
N LYS A 20 -15.55 6.55 -29.90
CA LYS A 20 -14.52 5.79 -30.64
C LYS A 20 -13.11 6.35 -30.53
N ASP A 21 -12.96 7.61 -30.18
CA ASP A 21 -11.66 8.30 -30.04
C ASP A 21 -11.11 8.23 -28.61
N THR A 22 -11.78 7.47 -27.73
CA THR A 22 -11.39 7.29 -26.33
C THR A 22 -10.98 5.85 -26.05
N GLU A 23 -9.82 5.68 -25.47
CA GLU A 23 -9.40 4.39 -24.91
C GLU A 23 -10.04 4.22 -23.51
N TRP A 24 -10.75 3.12 -23.33
CA TRP A 24 -11.48 2.84 -22.10
C TRP A 24 -10.79 1.78 -21.25
N LEU A 25 -10.61 2.08 -19.98
CA LEU A 25 -10.31 1.11 -18.94
C LEU A 25 -11.55 0.91 -18.09
N PHE A 26 -11.93 -0.34 -17.86
CA PHE A 26 -13.10 -0.67 -17.06
C PHE A 26 -12.68 -1.25 -15.72
N GLU A 27 -13.33 -0.74 -14.69
CA GLU A 27 -13.19 -1.24 -13.33
C GLU A 27 -14.57 -1.55 -12.74
N TYR A 28 -14.68 -2.69 -12.10
CA TYR A 28 -15.83 -3.09 -11.30
C TYR A 28 -15.41 -3.38 -9.87
N SER A 29 -16.07 -2.74 -8.92
CA SER A 29 -15.84 -2.91 -7.48
C SER A 29 -17.08 -3.50 -6.83
N PRO A 30 -17.14 -4.80 -6.51
CA PRO A 30 -18.20 -5.40 -5.71
C PRO A 30 -18.10 -4.89 -4.27
N GLU A 31 -18.83 -3.81 -3.98
CA GLU A 31 -18.82 -3.17 -2.67
C GLU A 31 -19.21 -4.17 -1.56
N SER A 32 -18.57 -4.08 -0.39
CA SER A 32 -18.70 -5.05 0.70
C SER A 32 -18.23 -6.48 0.35
N PHE A 33 -17.22 -6.61 -0.52
CA PHE A 33 -16.69 -7.93 -0.93
C PHE A 33 -16.38 -8.84 0.25
N THR A 34 -15.71 -8.34 1.30
CA THR A 34 -15.33 -9.13 2.48
C THR A 34 -16.52 -9.58 3.34
N GLY A 35 -17.70 -9.01 3.11
CA GLY A 35 -18.97 -9.39 3.76
C GLY A 35 -19.92 -10.16 2.83
N THR A 36 -19.44 -10.61 1.67
CA THR A 36 -20.22 -11.31 0.64
C THR A 36 -19.66 -12.73 0.48
N GLU A 37 -20.54 -13.70 0.19
CA GLU A 37 -20.15 -15.07 -0.16
C GLU A 37 -19.30 -15.06 -1.41
N LEU A 38 -18.17 -15.75 -1.38
CA LEU A 38 -17.14 -15.70 -2.44
C LEU A 38 -17.70 -16.21 -3.78
N GLU A 39 -18.50 -17.27 -3.76
CA GLU A 39 -19.11 -17.84 -4.96
C GLU A 39 -20.05 -16.84 -5.64
N TYR A 40 -20.83 -16.09 -4.85
CA TYR A 40 -21.71 -15.05 -5.39
C TYR A 40 -20.93 -13.86 -5.92
N ALA A 41 -19.88 -13.43 -5.22
CA ALA A 41 -19.01 -12.37 -5.69
C ALA A 41 -18.34 -12.74 -7.03
N ALA A 42 -17.82 -13.98 -7.15
CA ALA A 42 -17.23 -14.49 -8.37
C ALA A 42 -18.24 -14.55 -9.53
N GLU A 43 -19.46 -15.04 -9.29
CA GLU A 43 -20.53 -15.11 -10.31
C GLU A 43 -20.82 -13.70 -10.89
N VAL A 44 -20.98 -12.69 -10.04
CA VAL A 44 -21.27 -11.33 -10.50
C VAL A 44 -20.06 -10.72 -11.23
N CYS A 45 -18.83 -10.92 -10.73
CA CYS A 45 -17.61 -10.45 -11.39
C CYS A 45 -17.43 -11.09 -12.76
N ASP A 46 -17.66 -12.39 -12.89
CA ASP A 46 -17.57 -13.12 -14.16
C ASP A 46 -18.54 -12.57 -15.20
N GLU A 47 -19.81 -12.31 -14.82
CA GLU A 47 -20.82 -11.74 -15.71
C GLU A 47 -20.43 -10.32 -16.17
N VAL A 48 -19.92 -9.48 -15.26
CA VAL A 48 -19.45 -8.14 -15.62
C VAL A 48 -18.25 -8.19 -16.58
N VAL A 49 -17.30 -9.07 -16.31
CA VAL A 49 -16.12 -9.28 -17.18
C VAL A 49 -16.55 -9.77 -18.55
N GLU A 50 -17.49 -10.72 -18.63
CA GLU A 50 -17.99 -11.26 -19.90
C GLU A 50 -18.60 -10.16 -20.79
N ILE A 51 -19.26 -9.18 -20.19
CA ILE A 51 -19.85 -8.04 -20.90
C ILE A 51 -18.78 -7.08 -21.41
N LEU A 52 -17.74 -6.76 -20.58
CA LEU A 52 -16.81 -5.66 -20.82
C LEU A 52 -15.51 -6.05 -21.51
N LYS A 53 -15.08 -7.30 -21.41
CA LYS A 53 -13.75 -7.76 -21.87
C LYS A 53 -13.43 -7.52 -23.35
N GLU A 54 -14.46 -7.46 -24.21
CA GLU A 54 -14.30 -7.23 -25.65
C GLU A 54 -14.39 -5.73 -26.02
N SER A 55 -14.67 -4.86 -25.05
CA SER A 55 -14.80 -3.41 -25.23
C SER A 55 -13.55 -2.62 -24.86
N THR A 56 -12.49 -3.31 -24.50
CA THR A 56 -11.18 -2.74 -24.16
C THR A 56 -10.06 -3.61 -24.70
N SER A 57 -8.92 -3.00 -25.03
CA SER A 57 -7.67 -3.70 -25.33
C SER A 57 -6.95 -4.19 -24.08
N GLU A 58 -7.29 -3.61 -22.94
CA GLU A 58 -6.68 -3.88 -21.64
C GLU A 58 -7.48 -4.92 -20.84
N LYS A 59 -6.93 -5.34 -19.71
CA LYS A 59 -7.64 -6.19 -18.76
C LYS A 59 -8.75 -5.41 -18.07
N VAL A 60 -9.88 -6.05 -17.80
CA VAL A 60 -10.92 -5.51 -16.92
C VAL A 60 -10.43 -5.59 -15.48
N ILE A 61 -10.49 -4.50 -14.76
CA ILE A 61 -10.10 -4.44 -13.35
C ILE A 61 -11.26 -4.93 -12.49
N ILE A 62 -11.01 -5.97 -11.71
CA ILE A 62 -11.91 -6.43 -10.65
C ILE A 62 -11.28 -5.99 -9.32
N ASN A 63 -11.85 -4.95 -8.73
CA ASN A 63 -11.36 -4.35 -7.51
C ASN A 63 -12.12 -4.94 -6.31
N LEU A 64 -11.43 -5.68 -5.45
CA LEU A 64 -12.01 -6.45 -4.35
C LEU A 64 -11.81 -5.71 -3.01
N PRO A 65 -12.75 -4.83 -2.60
CA PRO A 65 -12.52 -4.00 -1.44
C PRO A 65 -12.74 -4.76 -0.13
N ALA A 66 -11.81 -4.60 0.81
CA ALA A 66 -12.13 -4.75 2.21
C ALA A 66 -12.81 -3.46 2.68
N THR A 67 -14.06 -3.26 2.27
CA THR A 67 -14.88 -2.07 2.57
C THR A 67 -14.89 -1.76 4.06
N VAL A 68 -14.98 -2.82 4.87
CA VAL A 68 -14.66 -2.83 6.29
C VAL A 68 -13.67 -3.96 6.53
N GLU A 69 -12.64 -3.72 7.29
CA GLU A 69 -11.67 -4.74 7.68
C GLU A 69 -12.29 -5.67 8.72
N MET A 70 -13.01 -6.71 8.26
CA MET A 70 -13.86 -7.56 9.08
C MET A 70 -13.11 -8.71 9.77
N SER A 71 -11.99 -9.16 9.21
CA SER A 71 -11.23 -10.32 9.66
C SER A 71 -9.73 -10.01 9.79
N THR A 72 -8.93 -11.01 10.14
CA THR A 72 -7.47 -10.89 10.15
C THR A 72 -6.91 -10.80 8.74
N ALA A 73 -5.72 -10.20 8.60
CA ALA A 73 -5.08 -9.93 7.31
C ALA A 73 -4.91 -11.18 6.42
N ASN A 74 -4.57 -12.32 7.02
CA ASN A 74 -4.42 -13.59 6.30
C ASN A 74 -5.74 -14.08 5.70
N ILE A 75 -6.88 -13.87 6.38
CA ILE A 75 -8.20 -14.27 5.85
C ILE A 75 -8.54 -13.47 4.59
N TYR A 76 -8.19 -12.17 4.54
CA TYR A 76 -8.34 -11.40 3.31
C TYR A 76 -7.45 -11.97 2.19
N GLY A 77 -6.21 -12.34 2.51
CA GLY A 77 -5.33 -13.05 1.57
C GLY A 77 -5.95 -14.34 1.04
N ASP A 78 -6.52 -15.18 1.92
CA ASP A 78 -7.20 -16.43 1.55
C ASP A 78 -8.41 -16.16 0.62
N GLN A 79 -9.17 -15.10 0.86
CA GLN A 79 -10.28 -14.69 -0.01
C GLN A 79 -9.78 -14.26 -1.40
N ILE A 80 -8.67 -13.55 -1.47
CA ILE A 80 -8.07 -13.14 -2.75
C ILE A 80 -7.51 -14.34 -3.50
N GLU A 81 -6.84 -15.27 -2.83
CA GLU A 81 -6.37 -16.53 -3.43
C GLU A 81 -7.53 -17.31 -4.04
N TRP A 82 -8.61 -17.47 -3.28
CA TRP A 82 -9.80 -18.14 -3.75
C TRP A 82 -10.40 -17.45 -5.00
N MET A 83 -10.49 -16.12 -5.01
CA MET A 83 -10.96 -15.37 -6.18
C MET A 83 -10.02 -15.54 -7.37
N ASN A 84 -8.71 -15.47 -7.14
CA ASN A 84 -7.70 -15.67 -8.17
C ASN A 84 -7.81 -17.05 -8.86
N GLU A 85 -8.17 -18.08 -8.11
CA GLU A 85 -8.31 -19.45 -8.60
C GLU A 85 -9.68 -19.75 -9.23
N ASN A 86 -10.73 -19.02 -8.86
CA ASN A 86 -12.11 -19.35 -9.25
C ASN A 86 -12.73 -18.38 -10.26
N LEU A 87 -12.16 -17.19 -10.48
CA LEU A 87 -12.62 -16.28 -11.53
C LEU A 87 -12.35 -16.86 -12.92
N LYS A 88 -13.39 -16.87 -13.77
CA LYS A 88 -13.27 -17.23 -15.19
C LYS A 88 -12.50 -16.15 -15.95
N ASN A 89 -11.89 -16.55 -17.08
CA ASN A 89 -11.11 -15.62 -17.93
C ASN A 89 -10.06 -14.81 -17.15
N ARG A 90 -9.39 -15.44 -16.20
CA ARG A 90 -8.40 -14.79 -15.31
C ARG A 90 -7.35 -14.00 -16.09
N GLU A 91 -6.99 -14.43 -17.27
CA GLU A 91 -6.04 -13.76 -18.17
C GLU A 91 -6.56 -12.41 -18.71
N LYS A 92 -7.88 -12.19 -18.68
CA LYS A 92 -8.54 -10.93 -19.05
C LYS A 92 -8.84 -10.02 -17.86
N ILE A 93 -8.45 -10.43 -16.65
CA ILE A 93 -8.76 -9.73 -15.41
C ILE A 93 -7.46 -9.21 -14.77
N SER A 94 -7.52 -7.98 -14.25
CA SER A 94 -6.57 -7.44 -13.28
C SER A 94 -7.24 -7.41 -11.93
N ILE A 95 -6.82 -8.28 -11.01
CA ILE A 95 -7.32 -8.26 -9.63
C ILE A 95 -6.68 -7.10 -8.89
N SER A 96 -7.50 -6.18 -8.40
CA SER A 96 -7.10 -5.02 -7.61
C SER A 96 -7.55 -5.17 -6.15
N LEU A 97 -6.71 -4.75 -5.24
CA LEU A 97 -6.99 -4.72 -3.81
C LEU A 97 -7.32 -3.30 -3.35
N HIS A 98 -8.32 -3.16 -2.48
CA HIS A 98 -8.73 -1.88 -1.93
C HIS A 98 -9.07 -2.01 -0.42
N PRO A 99 -8.11 -2.27 0.43
CA PRO A 99 -8.37 -2.41 1.86
C PRO A 99 -8.55 -1.08 2.57
N HIS A 100 -9.54 -1.02 3.47
CA HIS A 100 -9.60 -0.05 4.56
C HIS A 100 -8.82 -0.53 5.78
N ASN A 101 -8.61 0.35 6.76
CA ASN A 101 -7.69 0.14 7.88
C ASN A 101 -8.41 0.09 9.24
N ASP A 102 -9.63 -0.45 9.30
CA ASP A 102 -10.47 -0.44 10.51
C ASP A 102 -9.84 -1.18 11.70
N ARG A 103 -9.01 -2.17 11.43
CA ARG A 103 -8.27 -2.96 12.43
C ARG A 103 -6.81 -2.54 12.57
N GLY A 104 -6.33 -1.58 11.75
CA GLY A 104 -4.94 -1.18 11.70
C GLY A 104 -4.03 -2.17 10.96
N THR A 105 -4.58 -3.07 10.14
CA THR A 105 -3.83 -4.13 9.45
C THR A 105 -3.94 -4.07 7.92
N ALA A 106 -4.41 -2.96 7.35
CA ALA A 106 -4.60 -2.83 5.90
C ALA A 106 -3.33 -3.09 5.09
N VAL A 107 -2.15 -2.63 5.55
CA VAL A 107 -0.87 -2.91 4.88
C VAL A 107 -0.60 -4.41 4.84
N ALA A 108 -0.70 -5.09 5.98
CA ALA A 108 -0.50 -6.54 6.06
C ALA A 108 -1.51 -7.31 5.21
N ALA A 109 -2.78 -6.91 5.21
CA ALA A 109 -3.81 -7.52 4.38
C ALA A 109 -3.50 -7.37 2.88
N THR A 110 -2.99 -6.21 2.49
CA THR A 110 -2.57 -5.96 1.10
C THR A 110 -1.36 -6.80 0.71
N GLU A 111 -0.36 -6.92 1.58
CA GLU A 111 0.80 -7.79 1.35
C GLU A 111 0.36 -9.25 1.15
N PHE A 112 -0.52 -9.77 1.99
CA PHE A 112 -1.09 -11.12 1.82
C PHE A 112 -1.87 -11.25 0.51
N GLY A 113 -2.69 -10.25 0.14
CA GLY A 113 -3.44 -10.28 -1.11
C GLY A 113 -2.53 -10.25 -2.36
N LEU A 114 -1.42 -9.50 -2.32
CA LEU A 114 -0.42 -9.51 -3.39
C LEU A 114 0.26 -10.89 -3.50
N MET A 115 0.63 -11.51 -2.38
CA MET A 115 1.19 -12.87 -2.37
C MET A 115 0.16 -13.92 -2.85
N ALA A 116 -1.14 -13.67 -2.67
CA ALA A 116 -2.24 -14.50 -3.13
C ALA A 116 -2.57 -14.35 -4.62
N GLY A 117 -1.86 -13.49 -5.35
CA GLY A 117 -1.98 -13.37 -6.80
C GLY A 117 -2.72 -12.14 -7.31
N ALA A 118 -2.94 -11.12 -6.49
CA ALA A 118 -3.44 -9.83 -6.96
C ALA A 118 -2.39 -9.11 -7.83
N ASP A 119 -2.90 -8.37 -8.83
CA ASP A 119 -2.07 -7.67 -9.81
C ASP A 119 -1.86 -6.19 -9.48
N ARG A 120 -2.77 -5.58 -8.71
CA ARG A 120 -2.88 -4.15 -8.51
C ARG A 120 -3.36 -3.81 -7.09
N VAL A 121 -3.05 -2.61 -6.63
CA VAL A 121 -3.52 -2.08 -5.34
C VAL A 121 -4.04 -0.68 -5.52
N GLU A 122 -5.11 -0.37 -4.83
CA GLU A 122 -5.63 0.98 -4.59
C GLU A 122 -5.49 1.33 -3.12
N GLY A 123 -4.98 2.52 -2.88
CA GLY A 123 -4.81 3.05 -1.54
C GLY A 123 -4.54 4.54 -1.58
N THR A 124 -4.10 5.09 -0.49
CA THR A 124 -3.84 6.52 -0.35
C THR A 124 -2.45 6.79 0.20
N LEU A 125 -1.89 7.94 -0.14
CA LEU A 125 -0.65 8.39 0.47
C LEU A 125 -0.88 8.65 1.95
N PHE A 126 -0.06 8.03 2.80
CA PHE A 126 -0.12 8.09 4.26
C PHE A 126 -1.43 7.57 4.88
N GLY A 127 -2.19 6.76 4.15
CA GLY A 127 -3.36 6.07 4.66
C GLY A 127 -4.60 6.95 4.88
N ASN A 128 -4.66 8.14 4.30
CA ASN A 128 -5.84 9.00 4.42
C ASN A 128 -7.06 8.36 3.76
N GLY A 129 -8.25 8.55 4.34
CA GLY A 129 -9.49 8.01 3.81
C GLY A 129 -10.61 8.03 4.83
N GLU A 130 -11.71 7.36 4.51
CA GLU A 130 -12.85 7.26 5.42
C GLU A 130 -12.50 6.48 6.70
N ARG A 131 -13.15 6.81 7.79
CA ARG A 131 -13.01 6.20 9.12
C ARG A 131 -11.55 6.21 9.59
N THR A 132 -10.88 5.07 9.57
CA THR A 132 -9.47 4.89 9.94
C THR A 132 -8.51 5.02 8.76
N GLY A 133 -9.04 5.26 7.56
CA GLY A 133 -8.29 5.40 6.32
C GLY A 133 -8.23 4.12 5.48
N ASN A 134 -7.48 4.20 4.40
CA ASN A 134 -7.20 3.12 3.46
C ASN A 134 -5.81 2.54 3.69
N VAL A 135 -5.44 1.51 2.91
CA VAL A 135 -4.06 1.06 2.89
C VAL A 135 -3.12 2.22 2.56
N ASP A 136 -2.07 2.36 3.33
CA ASP A 136 -1.04 3.36 3.12
C ASP A 136 -0.07 2.91 2.04
N ILE A 137 -0.15 3.54 0.87
CA ILE A 137 0.69 3.22 -0.29
C ILE A 137 2.17 3.51 -0.02
N VAL A 138 2.49 4.52 0.80
CA VAL A 138 3.89 4.83 1.15
C VAL A 138 4.51 3.67 1.94
N THR A 139 3.82 3.22 2.99
CA THR A 139 4.28 2.10 3.80
C THR A 139 4.35 0.81 2.99
N LEU A 140 3.31 0.50 2.20
CA LEU A 140 3.28 -0.70 1.37
C LEU A 140 4.44 -0.74 0.37
N ALA A 141 4.65 0.35 -0.37
CA ALA A 141 5.69 0.43 -1.39
C ALA A 141 7.10 0.31 -0.78
N LEU A 142 7.35 0.94 0.35
CA LEU A 142 8.64 0.85 1.03
C LEU A 142 8.85 -0.49 1.74
N ASN A 143 7.79 -1.16 2.17
CA ASN A 143 7.87 -2.57 2.60
C ASN A 143 8.31 -3.46 1.44
N MET A 144 7.71 -3.32 0.26
CA MET A 144 8.11 -4.06 -0.96
C MET A 144 9.58 -3.78 -1.31
N PHE A 145 9.96 -2.50 -1.34
CA PHE A 145 11.34 -2.06 -1.61
C PHE A 145 12.33 -2.71 -0.62
N SER A 146 12.01 -2.76 0.67
CA SER A 146 12.85 -3.39 1.69
C SER A 146 13.09 -4.90 1.47
N GLN A 147 12.22 -5.54 0.68
CA GLN A 147 12.32 -6.95 0.28
C GLN A 147 12.90 -7.13 -1.13
N GLY A 148 13.41 -6.07 -1.75
CA GLY A 148 14.01 -6.09 -3.08
C GLY A 148 13.00 -6.10 -4.23
N ILE A 149 11.75 -5.75 -3.97
CA ILE A 149 10.69 -5.62 -4.98
C ILE A 149 10.52 -4.16 -5.34
N ASP A 150 10.75 -3.80 -6.60
CA ASP A 150 10.55 -2.44 -7.09
C ASP A 150 9.05 -2.11 -7.22
N PRO A 151 8.51 -1.21 -6.38
CA PRO A 151 7.08 -0.85 -6.43
C PRO A 151 6.74 0.06 -7.61
N LYS A 152 7.71 0.47 -8.43
CA LYS A 152 7.58 1.44 -9.52
C LYS A 152 7.07 2.82 -9.06
N LEU A 153 7.35 3.16 -7.81
CA LEU A 153 7.02 4.45 -7.18
C LEU A 153 8.30 5.09 -6.65
N ASP A 154 8.44 6.39 -6.80
CA ASP A 154 9.60 7.15 -6.34
C ASP A 154 9.27 7.92 -5.05
N PHE A 155 9.85 7.48 -3.94
CA PHE A 155 9.79 8.16 -2.63
C PHE A 155 11.13 8.79 -2.23
N SER A 156 12.04 9.01 -3.16
CA SER A 156 13.35 9.63 -2.90
C SER A 156 13.25 11.06 -2.33
N GLN A 157 12.08 11.67 -2.36
CA GLN A 157 11.77 12.99 -1.80
C GLN A 157 10.60 12.91 -0.81
N ILE A 158 10.59 11.93 0.09
CA ILE A 158 9.45 11.63 0.98
C ILE A 158 8.97 12.85 1.79
N ASN A 159 9.88 13.71 2.23
CA ASN A 159 9.52 14.92 2.99
C ASN A 159 8.75 15.93 2.14
N HIS A 160 9.04 16.03 0.84
CA HIS A 160 8.29 16.90 -0.07
C HIS A 160 6.90 16.35 -0.31
N ILE A 161 6.81 15.06 -0.63
CA ILE A 161 5.53 14.35 -0.80
C ILE A 161 4.65 14.51 0.45
N MET A 162 5.23 14.31 1.63
CA MET A 162 4.51 14.45 2.90
C MET A 162 3.91 15.85 3.07
N ARG A 163 4.69 16.92 2.83
CA ARG A 163 4.22 18.30 2.94
C ARG A 163 3.09 18.63 1.96
N GLU A 164 3.19 18.16 0.72
CA GLU A 164 2.13 18.35 -0.27
C GLU A 164 0.84 17.67 0.14
N VAL A 165 0.93 16.44 0.66
CA VAL A 165 -0.25 15.69 1.14
C VAL A 165 -0.85 16.35 2.38
N GLU A 166 -0.03 16.79 3.34
CA GLU A 166 -0.50 17.54 4.51
C GLU A 166 -1.18 18.85 4.12
N PHE A 167 -0.62 19.56 3.15
CA PHE A 167 -1.21 20.78 2.62
C PHE A 167 -2.58 20.51 1.97
N CYS A 168 -2.69 19.48 1.14
CA CYS A 168 -3.93 19.15 0.45
C CYS A 168 -5.02 18.65 1.40
N ASN A 169 -4.65 17.75 2.33
CA ASN A 169 -5.59 17.09 3.22
C ASN A 169 -5.86 17.87 4.52
N GLN A 170 -5.03 18.85 4.86
CA GLN A 170 -5.07 19.59 6.13
C GLN A 170 -5.01 18.66 7.37
N LEU A 171 -4.35 17.51 7.22
CA LEU A 171 -4.13 16.53 8.27
C LEU A 171 -2.62 16.24 8.37
N PRO A 172 -2.02 16.32 9.57
CA PRO A 172 -0.61 16.03 9.74
C PRO A 172 -0.33 14.53 9.66
N VAL A 173 0.80 14.16 9.04
CA VAL A 173 1.33 12.80 9.12
C VAL A 173 1.90 12.55 10.51
N HIS A 174 1.60 11.41 11.08
CA HIS A 174 2.04 11.09 12.44
C HIS A 174 3.58 11.05 12.54
N PRO A 175 4.22 11.66 13.57
CA PRO A 175 5.69 11.68 13.70
C PRO A 175 6.36 10.31 13.76
N ARG A 176 5.62 9.26 14.04
CA ARG A 176 6.08 7.85 14.03
C ARG A 176 5.53 7.05 12.87
N HIS A 177 5.04 7.73 11.82
CA HIS A 177 4.59 7.06 10.59
C HIS A 177 5.74 6.25 10.00
N PRO A 178 5.55 4.98 9.60
CA PRO A 178 6.60 4.17 8.99
C PRO A 178 7.30 4.93 7.86
N TYR A 179 8.62 4.91 7.83
CA TYR A 179 9.52 5.56 6.86
C TYR A 179 9.43 7.09 6.75
N ALA A 180 8.26 7.70 6.92
CA ALA A 180 8.02 9.13 6.68
C ALA A 180 8.09 9.99 7.95
N GLY A 181 7.69 9.47 9.10
CA GLY A 181 7.60 10.24 10.34
C GLY A 181 8.94 10.85 10.77
N ASP A 182 8.90 12.01 11.41
CA ASP A 182 10.09 12.76 11.82
C ASP A 182 11.01 12.00 12.77
N LEU A 183 10.47 11.04 13.54
CA LEU A 183 11.19 10.27 14.53
C LEU A 183 11.71 8.91 14.04
N VAL A 184 11.38 8.51 12.80
CA VAL A 184 11.63 7.14 12.32
C VAL A 184 13.12 6.83 12.18
N PHE A 185 13.94 7.80 11.77
CA PHE A 185 15.39 7.63 11.62
C PHE A 185 16.16 8.27 12.78
N THR A 186 15.57 8.30 13.96
CA THR A 186 16.18 8.87 15.16
C THR A 186 16.36 7.81 16.23
N ALA A 187 17.57 7.64 16.74
CA ALA A 187 17.83 6.81 17.91
C ALA A 187 18.09 7.67 19.13
N PHE A 188 17.44 7.34 20.24
CA PHE A 188 17.58 8.04 21.52
C PHE A 188 18.54 7.37 22.49
N SER A 189 18.74 6.06 22.37
CA SER A 189 19.67 5.29 23.21
C SER A 189 21.10 5.39 22.68
N GLY A 190 22.06 5.67 23.55
CA GLY A 190 23.49 5.75 23.19
C GLY A 190 24.02 4.42 22.65
N SER A 191 23.55 3.28 23.14
CA SER A 191 23.93 1.96 22.63
C SER A 191 23.42 1.71 21.22
N HIS A 192 22.20 2.18 20.90
CA HIS A 192 21.64 2.08 19.53
C HIS A 192 22.39 2.99 18.57
N GLN A 193 22.73 4.21 18.99
CA GLN A 193 23.53 5.15 18.20
C GLN A 193 24.91 4.59 17.86
N ASP A 194 25.58 3.97 18.83
CA ASP A 194 26.89 3.32 18.62
C ASP A 194 26.78 2.14 17.64
N ALA A 195 25.75 1.30 17.80
CA ALA A 195 25.50 0.19 16.90
C ALA A 195 25.21 0.64 15.46
N ILE A 196 24.39 1.67 15.26
CA ILE A 196 24.13 2.27 13.93
C ILE A 196 25.40 2.82 13.31
N LYS A 197 26.21 3.58 14.10
CA LYS A 197 27.49 4.12 13.61
C LYS A 197 28.44 3.01 13.16
N LYS A 198 28.55 1.92 13.94
CA LYS A 198 29.38 0.77 13.59
C LYS A 198 28.85 0.07 12.36
N GLY A 199 27.52 -0.13 12.26
CA GLY A 199 26.86 -0.73 11.10
C GLY A 199 27.10 0.05 9.81
N LEU A 200 26.90 1.37 9.84
CA LEU A 200 27.18 2.25 8.71
C LEU A 200 28.67 2.23 8.28
N HIS A 201 29.59 2.18 9.27
CA HIS A 201 31.02 2.05 8.98
C HIS A 201 31.35 0.70 8.32
N ALA A 202 30.80 -0.38 8.84
CA ALA A 202 30.99 -1.73 8.30
C ALA A 202 30.46 -1.83 6.86
N LEU A 203 29.25 -1.31 6.62
CA LEU A 203 28.61 -1.35 5.30
C LEU A 203 29.43 -0.59 4.26
N ARG A 204 29.93 0.61 4.59
CA ARG A 204 30.79 1.42 3.68
C ARG A 204 32.09 0.71 3.30
N ASN A 205 32.61 -0.18 4.15
CA ASN A 205 33.85 -0.94 3.93
C ASN A 205 33.60 -2.34 3.40
N SER A 206 32.32 -2.71 3.16
CA SER A 206 31.93 -4.00 2.61
C SER A 206 31.51 -3.85 1.15
N ASN A 207 31.58 -4.95 0.41
CA ASN A 207 30.98 -5.04 -0.93
C ASN A 207 29.60 -5.71 -0.88
N ASN A 208 28.98 -5.79 0.32
CA ASN A 208 27.65 -6.37 0.47
C ASN A 208 26.60 -5.41 -0.08
N PRO A 209 25.78 -5.82 -1.05
CA PRO A 209 24.71 -4.95 -1.59
C PRO A 209 23.49 -4.89 -0.66
N LEU A 210 23.43 -5.72 0.38
CA LEU A 210 22.30 -5.77 1.31
C LEU A 210 22.44 -4.72 2.40
N TRP A 211 21.31 -4.10 2.74
CA TRP A 211 21.22 -3.21 3.88
C TRP A 211 21.19 -4.00 5.19
N GLU A 212 22.24 -3.87 6.00
CA GLU A 212 22.42 -4.62 7.27
C GLU A 212 22.72 -3.68 8.45
N VAL A 213 22.31 -2.42 8.37
CA VAL A 213 22.54 -1.47 9.46
C VAL A 213 21.53 -1.72 10.59
N PRO A 214 21.98 -1.99 11.83
CA PRO A 214 21.07 -2.23 12.95
C PRO A 214 20.12 -1.06 13.19
N TYR A 215 18.89 -1.34 13.60
CA TYR A 215 17.84 -0.38 13.98
C TYR A 215 17.33 0.54 12.86
N LEU A 216 17.82 0.41 11.63
CA LEU A 216 17.31 1.14 10.47
C LEU A 216 16.77 0.15 9.43
N PRO A 217 15.46 0.24 9.10
CA PRO A 217 14.84 -0.74 8.18
C PRO A 217 15.31 -0.61 6.73
N ILE A 218 15.67 0.61 6.32
CA ILE A 218 16.22 0.93 4.99
C ILE A 218 17.30 2.01 5.15
N ASP A 219 18.05 2.30 4.09
CA ASP A 219 18.92 3.47 4.06
C ASP A 219 18.04 4.74 4.05
N PRO A 220 18.19 5.62 5.03
CA PRO A 220 17.50 6.92 5.00
C PRO A 220 17.72 7.72 3.72
N ALA A 221 18.87 7.55 3.05
CA ALA A 221 19.19 8.22 1.79
C ALA A 221 18.26 7.81 0.64
N ASP A 222 17.73 6.57 0.65
CA ASP A 222 16.80 6.08 -0.37
C ASP A 222 15.48 6.88 -0.41
N VAL A 223 15.12 7.47 0.72
CA VAL A 223 13.92 8.32 0.85
C VAL A 223 14.27 9.81 1.00
N GLY A 224 15.51 10.21 0.64
CA GLY A 224 15.97 11.59 0.71
C GLY A 224 16.12 12.14 2.13
N ARG A 225 16.38 11.25 3.11
CA ARG A 225 16.59 11.60 4.51
C ARG A 225 17.99 11.26 4.99
N THR A 226 18.31 11.66 6.19
CA THR A 226 19.56 11.32 6.85
C THR A 226 19.27 10.72 8.22
N TYR A 227 20.14 9.85 8.69
CA TYR A 227 20.08 9.41 10.07
C TYR A 227 20.35 10.60 11.00
N ALA A 228 19.37 10.94 11.83
CA ALA A 228 19.49 12.00 12.81
C ALA A 228 19.89 11.43 14.17
N VAL A 229 21.04 11.86 14.68
CA VAL A 229 21.41 11.63 16.08
C VAL A 229 20.76 12.74 16.89
N SER A 230 19.65 12.43 17.55
CA SER A 230 19.10 13.32 18.56
C SER A 230 20.00 13.25 19.80
N TYR A 231 20.89 14.19 19.94
CA TYR A 231 21.51 14.46 21.24
C TYR A 231 20.44 15.12 22.11
N THR A 232 19.77 14.34 22.96
CA THR A 232 19.30 14.93 24.20
C THR A 232 20.54 15.36 24.95
N HIS A 233 20.95 16.60 24.77
CA HIS A 233 21.84 17.27 25.70
C HIS A 233 21.06 17.46 26.99
N LEU A 234 20.93 16.42 27.79
CA LEU A 234 20.98 16.57 29.23
C LEU A 234 22.43 16.91 29.53
N THR A 235 22.80 18.13 29.29
CA THR A 235 23.85 18.75 30.10
C THR A 235 23.27 18.81 31.50
N LEU A 236 23.48 17.76 32.28
CA LEU A 236 23.47 17.89 33.70
C LEU A 236 24.48 19.01 34.02
N PRO A 237 24.07 20.11 34.64
CA PRO A 237 25.03 21.08 35.12
C PRO A 237 25.91 20.35 36.14
N THR A 238 27.13 20.04 35.74
CA THR A 238 28.18 19.64 36.67
C THR A 238 28.61 20.88 37.44
N THR A 239 27.79 21.35 38.34
CA THR A 239 28.22 22.22 39.42
C THR A 239 28.38 21.33 40.65
N TYR A 240 29.48 20.64 40.74
CA TYR A 240 30.07 20.35 42.01
C TYR A 240 30.86 21.57 42.36
N GLY A 241 30.21 22.52 43.05
CA GLY A 241 30.89 23.52 43.85
C GLY A 241 31.36 22.82 45.12
N VAL A 242 32.64 22.91 45.37
CA VAL A 242 33.29 22.62 46.64
C VAL A 242 32.83 23.61 47.68
#